data_f95958c0d06edd0dcad4d2eac1244775
#
_entry.id   f95958c0d06edd0dcad4d2eac1244775
#
_cell.length_a   1.000
_cell.length_b   1.000
_cell.length_c   1.000
_cell.angle_alpha   90.00
_cell.angle_beta   90.00
_cell.angle_gamma   90.00
#
_symmetry.space_group_name_H-M   'P 1'
#
loop_
_entity.id
_entity.type
_entity.pdbx_description
1 polymer ?
#
loop_
_entity_poly.entity_id
_entity_poly.type
_entity_poly.pdbx_seq_one_letter_code
_entity_poly.pdbx_strand_id
1 'polypeptide(L)'
;GQLAVENFCCALSNVYTFGPTFRAEVSHTSRHMAEFWMIEPELAFADVYDCMECAEAYVQYCIKFILENNSDDLAFLETKKPGLQEYLKKLVNGPFARASYTEAIDILLKVNFQNILGD
;
A
#
# COMPACT_ATOMS: atom_id res chain seq x y z
N GLY A 1 14.23 -0.10 -13.94
CA GLY A 1 12.77 -0.18 -13.75
C GLY A 1 12.28 -1.62 -13.75
N GLN A 2 11.00 -1.81 -13.55
CA GLN A 2 10.34 -3.12 -13.39
C GLN A 2 10.68 -4.11 -14.49
N LEU A 3 10.52 -3.75 -15.76
CA LEU A 3 10.79 -4.65 -16.89
C LEU A 3 12.23 -5.19 -16.93
N ALA A 4 13.19 -4.40 -16.48
CA ALA A 4 14.57 -4.87 -16.39
C ALA A 4 14.75 -5.85 -15.24
N VAL A 5 14.14 -5.60 -14.08
CA VAL A 5 14.27 -6.47 -12.90
C VAL A 5 13.53 -7.80 -13.06
N GLU A 6 12.46 -7.85 -13.84
CA GLU A 6 11.78 -9.11 -14.19
C GLU A 6 12.73 -10.13 -14.82
N ASN A 7 13.66 -9.68 -15.66
CA ASN A 7 14.69 -10.57 -16.23
C ASN A 7 15.66 -11.10 -15.16
N PHE A 8 15.99 -10.29 -14.17
CA PHE A 8 16.82 -10.72 -13.04
C PHE A 8 16.08 -11.69 -12.10
N CYS A 9 14.76 -11.60 -12.03
CA CYS A 9 13.93 -12.54 -11.28
C CYS A 9 14.15 -13.99 -11.73
N CYS A 10 14.39 -14.22 -13.02
CA CYS A 10 14.69 -15.56 -13.57
C CYS A 10 15.98 -16.16 -13.01
N ALA A 11 16.93 -15.34 -12.59
CA ALA A 11 18.22 -15.78 -12.06
C ALA A 11 18.32 -15.70 -10.53
N LEU A 12 17.64 -14.72 -9.92
CA LEU A 12 17.78 -14.37 -8.51
C LEU A 12 16.55 -14.72 -7.66
N SER A 13 15.49 -15.24 -8.27
CA SER A 13 14.20 -15.57 -7.69
C SER A 13 13.40 -14.35 -7.24
N ASN A 14 13.67 -13.81 -6.05
CA ASN A 14 12.95 -12.67 -5.54
C ASN A 14 13.81 -11.41 -5.64
N VAL A 15 13.29 -10.40 -6.30
CA VAL A 15 13.99 -9.14 -6.56
C VAL A 15 13.04 -7.97 -6.34
N TYR A 16 13.58 -6.76 -6.25
CA TYR A 16 12.76 -5.54 -6.26
C TYR A 16 13.51 -4.38 -6.89
N THR A 17 12.78 -3.40 -7.37
CA THR A 17 13.29 -2.06 -7.65
C THR A 17 12.69 -1.06 -6.67
N PHE A 18 13.42 0.00 -6.39
CA PHE A 18 12.95 1.17 -5.66
C PHE A 18 13.54 2.41 -6.32
N GLY A 19 12.69 3.22 -6.95
CA GLY A 19 13.18 4.36 -7.70
C GLY A 19 12.08 5.24 -8.29
N PRO A 20 12.48 6.33 -8.95
CA PRO A 20 11.55 7.28 -9.56
C PRO A 20 10.83 6.68 -10.77
N THR A 21 9.55 7.00 -10.87
CA THR A 21 8.66 6.65 -11.97
C THR A 21 8.04 7.91 -12.53
N PHE A 22 7.93 7.99 -13.86
CA PHE A 22 7.37 9.14 -14.56
C PHE A 22 6.15 8.71 -15.38
N ARG A 23 5.05 9.43 -15.22
CA ARG A 23 3.82 9.23 -16.01
C ARG A 23 3.30 10.57 -16.48
N ALA A 24 3.25 10.74 -17.81
CA ALA A 24 2.69 11.94 -18.45
C ALA A 24 1.17 11.76 -18.66
N GLU A 25 0.43 11.63 -17.57
CA GLU A 25 -1.02 11.47 -17.59
C GLU A 25 -1.72 12.80 -17.31
N VAL A 26 -2.77 13.10 -18.07
CA VAL A 26 -3.63 14.24 -17.79
C VAL A 26 -4.52 13.86 -16.60
N SER A 27 -4.25 14.45 -15.44
CA SER A 27 -5.03 14.21 -14.25
C SER A 27 -5.16 15.50 -13.43
N HIS A 28 -6.36 15.73 -12.91
CA HIS A 28 -6.68 16.88 -12.05
C HIS A 28 -6.97 16.47 -10.60
N THR A 29 -6.57 15.26 -10.19
CA THR A 29 -6.75 14.80 -8.81
C THR A 29 -5.55 15.17 -7.95
N SER A 30 -5.77 15.38 -6.65
CA SER A 30 -4.71 15.65 -5.68
C SER A 30 -3.75 14.48 -5.43
N ARG A 31 -4.04 13.31 -5.99
CA ARG A 31 -3.29 12.06 -5.76
C ARG A 31 -2.48 11.61 -6.98
N HIS A 32 -2.46 12.39 -8.07
CA HIS A 32 -1.67 12.10 -9.25
C HIS A 32 -0.51 13.09 -9.37
N MET A 33 0.68 12.56 -9.51
CA MET A 33 1.91 13.32 -9.74
C MET A 33 2.60 12.76 -10.97
N ALA A 34 3.26 13.63 -11.74
CA ALA A 34 4.00 13.21 -12.93
C ALA A 34 5.26 12.41 -12.59
N GLU A 35 5.83 12.64 -11.40
CA GLU A 35 6.97 11.91 -10.85
C GLU A 35 6.63 11.41 -9.44
N PHE A 36 6.92 10.15 -9.18
CA PHE A 36 6.75 9.52 -7.87
C PHE A 36 7.67 8.32 -7.73
N TRP A 37 7.91 7.88 -6.51
CA TRP A 37 8.72 6.69 -6.23
C TRP A 37 7.84 5.48 -6.05
N MET A 38 8.31 4.34 -6.59
CA MET A 38 7.65 3.05 -6.41
C MET A 38 8.62 2.02 -5.85
N ILE A 39 8.12 1.16 -4.97
CA ILE A 39 8.74 -0.12 -4.69
C ILE A 39 8.00 -1.18 -5.51
N GLU A 40 8.76 -1.98 -6.26
CA GLU A 40 8.22 -2.92 -7.24
C GLU A 40 8.87 -4.29 -7.03
N PRO A 41 8.35 -5.11 -6.09
CA PRO A 41 8.85 -6.46 -5.87
C PRO A 41 8.37 -7.41 -6.99
N GLU A 42 9.27 -8.32 -7.37
CA GLU A 42 9.01 -9.43 -8.30
C GLU A 42 9.33 -10.74 -7.61
N LEU A 43 8.37 -11.65 -7.56
CA LEU A 43 8.45 -12.91 -6.85
C LEU A 43 8.36 -14.06 -7.84
N ALA A 44 9.45 -14.82 -7.99
CA ALA A 44 9.42 -16.01 -8.82
C ALA A 44 8.63 -17.13 -8.13
N PHE A 45 7.95 -17.95 -8.95
CA PHE A 45 7.17 -19.11 -8.48
C PHE A 45 6.06 -18.80 -7.47
N ALA A 46 5.59 -17.56 -7.46
CA ALA A 46 4.58 -17.04 -6.55
C ALA A 46 3.22 -16.97 -7.24
N ASP A 47 2.16 -17.18 -6.48
CA ASP A 47 0.79 -16.96 -6.92
C ASP A 47 0.22 -15.65 -6.32
N VAL A 48 -1.07 -15.40 -6.52
CA VAL A 48 -1.74 -14.20 -6.02
C VAL A 48 -1.76 -14.14 -4.49
N TYR A 49 -1.79 -15.26 -3.81
CA TYR A 49 -1.80 -15.31 -2.35
C TYR A 49 -0.43 -14.94 -1.77
N ASP A 50 0.64 -15.42 -2.39
CA ASP A 50 2.01 -15.03 -2.04
C ASP A 50 2.22 -13.52 -2.23
N CYS A 51 1.68 -12.96 -3.32
CA CYS A 51 1.71 -11.51 -3.56
C CYS A 51 0.94 -10.73 -2.49
N MET A 52 -0.23 -11.22 -2.07
CA MET A 52 -1.01 -10.60 -1.00
C MET A 52 -0.26 -10.65 0.34
N GLU A 53 0.38 -11.76 0.67
CA GLU A 53 1.19 -11.90 1.88
C GLU A 53 2.39 -10.96 1.87
N CYS A 54 3.08 -10.86 0.75
CA CYS A 54 4.20 -9.94 0.58
C CYS A 54 3.75 -8.48 0.76
N ALA A 55 2.63 -8.09 0.15
CA ALA A 55 2.09 -6.74 0.26
C ALA A 55 1.66 -6.41 1.70
N GLU A 56 1.00 -7.34 2.39
CA GLU A 56 0.61 -7.19 3.78
C GLU A 56 1.83 -7.03 4.69
N ALA A 57 2.81 -7.93 4.57
CA ALA A 57 4.04 -7.88 5.35
C ALA A 57 4.80 -6.56 5.12
N TYR A 58 4.87 -6.09 3.88
CA TYR A 58 5.51 -4.82 3.55
C TYR A 58 4.81 -3.63 4.21
N VAL A 59 3.49 -3.54 4.10
CA VAL A 59 2.73 -2.42 4.70
C VAL A 59 2.85 -2.45 6.23
N GLN A 60 2.71 -3.62 6.84
CA GLN A 60 2.86 -3.77 8.29
C GLN A 60 4.27 -3.41 8.77
N TYR A 61 5.30 -3.82 8.04
CA TYR A 61 6.68 -3.46 8.34
C TYR A 61 6.89 -1.95 8.30
N CYS A 62 6.42 -1.27 7.26
CA CYS A 62 6.56 0.18 7.13
C CYS A 62 5.83 0.92 8.26
N ILE A 63 4.60 0.51 8.59
CA ILE A 63 3.84 1.12 9.70
C ILE A 63 4.56 0.90 11.02
N LYS A 64 5.03 -0.32 11.28
CA LYS A 64 5.76 -0.65 12.51
C LYS A 64 7.03 0.19 12.63
N PHE A 65 7.79 0.30 11.54
CA PHE A 65 9.00 1.12 11.51
C PHE A 65 8.71 2.59 11.86
N ILE A 66 7.65 3.17 11.29
CA ILE A 66 7.25 4.56 11.59
C ILE A 66 6.81 4.71 13.04
N LEU A 67 6.02 3.76 13.57
CA LEU A 67 5.59 3.78 14.97
C LEU A 67 6.75 3.73 15.96
N GLU A 68 7.82 3.03 15.60
CA GLU A 68 9.00 2.85 16.45
C GLU A 68 10.04 3.98 16.32
N ASN A 69 10.13 4.63 15.15
CA ASN A 69 11.24 5.53 14.82
C ASN A 69 10.85 6.99 14.58
N ASN A 70 9.56 7.30 14.37
CA ASN A 70 9.09 8.63 13.98
C ASN A 70 8.07 9.22 14.96
N SER A 71 8.36 9.14 16.26
CA SER A 71 7.46 9.58 17.33
C SER A 71 7.04 11.05 17.21
N ASP A 72 7.97 11.95 16.86
CA ASP A 72 7.72 13.38 16.79
C ASP A 72 6.80 13.74 15.61
N ASP A 73 7.05 13.11 14.46
CA ASP A 73 6.20 13.28 13.28
C ASP A 73 4.79 12.73 13.54
N LEU A 74 4.69 11.58 14.21
CA LEU A 74 3.41 11.00 14.59
C LEU A 74 2.65 11.87 15.59
N ALA A 75 3.33 12.47 16.56
CA ALA A 75 2.72 13.41 17.50
C ALA A 75 2.16 14.64 16.78
N PHE A 76 2.91 15.19 15.83
CA PHE A 76 2.41 16.28 14.99
C PHE A 76 1.20 15.87 14.15
N LEU A 77 1.28 14.74 13.46
CA LEU A 77 0.17 14.24 12.63
C LEU A 77 -1.08 13.90 13.43
N GLU A 78 -0.93 13.42 14.67
CA GLU A 78 -2.06 13.17 15.58
C GLU A 78 -2.85 14.46 15.86
N THR A 79 -2.19 15.64 15.89
CA THR A 79 -2.88 16.93 16.03
C THR A 79 -3.76 17.28 14.81
N LYS A 80 -3.42 16.75 13.64
CA LYS A 80 -4.16 16.97 12.38
C LYS A 80 -5.23 15.91 12.14
N LYS A 81 -4.98 14.70 12.60
CA LYS A 81 -5.89 13.56 12.48
C LYS A 81 -5.93 12.76 13.78
N PRO A 82 -6.78 13.18 14.74
CA PRO A 82 -6.92 12.46 16.00
C PRO A 82 -7.28 10.98 15.82
N GLY A 83 -6.62 10.10 16.57
CA GLY A 83 -6.79 8.65 16.47
C GLY A 83 -5.93 7.97 15.41
N LEU A 84 -5.06 8.72 14.73
CA LEU A 84 -4.17 8.15 13.70
C LEU A 84 -3.27 7.06 14.25
N GLN A 85 -2.61 7.30 15.38
CA GLN A 85 -1.68 6.32 15.96
C GLN A 85 -2.38 5.04 16.41
N GLU A 86 -3.57 5.16 16.99
CA GLU A 86 -4.39 3.99 17.35
C GLU A 86 -4.79 3.19 16.12
N TYR A 87 -5.20 3.87 15.07
CA TYR A 87 -5.53 3.24 13.78
C TYR A 87 -4.32 2.49 13.21
N LEU A 88 -3.14 3.10 13.17
CA LEU A 88 -1.91 2.47 12.69
C LEU A 88 -1.53 1.23 13.51
N LYS A 89 -1.65 1.30 14.84
CA LYS A 89 -1.43 0.15 15.73
C LYS A 89 -2.38 -1.01 15.45
N LYS A 90 -3.64 -0.74 15.12
CA LYS A 90 -4.61 -1.78 14.73
C LYS A 90 -4.19 -2.49 13.44
N LEU A 91 -3.66 -1.75 12.45
CA LEU A 91 -3.20 -2.34 11.19
C LEU A 91 -2.00 -3.29 11.36
N VAL A 92 -1.15 -3.06 12.36
CA VAL A 92 0.04 -3.89 12.61
C VAL A 92 -0.29 -5.16 13.42
N ASN A 93 -1.37 -5.14 14.21
CA ASN A 93 -1.65 -6.18 15.20
C ASN A 93 -2.56 -7.31 14.70
N GLY A 94 -2.95 -7.32 13.44
CA GLY A 94 -3.82 -8.37 12.89
C GLY A 94 -3.63 -8.59 11.40
N PRO A 95 -4.09 -9.73 10.89
CA PRO A 95 -4.04 -10.01 9.46
C PRO A 95 -4.99 -9.09 8.69
N PHE A 96 -4.62 -8.75 7.47
CA PHE A 96 -5.53 -8.03 6.56
C PHE A 96 -6.63 -8.97 6.08
N ALA A 97 -7.84 -8.44 6.01
CA ALA A 97 -8.95 -9.17 5.41
C ALA A 97 -8.69 -9.41 3.91
N ARG A 98 -9.11 -10.55 3.43
CA ARG A 98 -9.10 -10.90 2.01
C ARG A 98 -10.52 -10.82 1.48
N ALA A 99 -10.71 -10.20 0.33
CA ALA A 99 -11.99 -10.16 -0.35
C ALA A 99 -11.77 -10.36 -1.84
N SER A 100 -12.62 -11.16 -2.46
CA SER A 100 -12.67 -11.26 -3.92
C SER A 100 -13.28 -9.98 -4.51
N TYR A 101 -13.11 -9.78 -5.82
CA TYR A 101 -13.75 -8.67 -6.52
C TYR A 101 -15.28 -8.67 -6.32
N THR A 102 -15.93 -9.83 -6.46
CA THR A 102 -17.37 -9.96 -6.29
C THR A 102 -17.82 -9.60 -4.88
N GLU A 103 -17.14 -10.12 -3.86
CA GLU A 103 -17.43 -9.78 -2.46
C GLU A 103 -17.23 -8.28 -2.19
N ALA A 104 -16.19 -7.67 -2.73
CA ALA A 104 -15.96 -6.24 -2.59
C ALA A 104 -17.10 -5.41 -3.21
N ILE A 105 -17.60 -5.79 -4.39
CA ILE A 105 -18.76 -5.14 -5.01
C ILE A 105 -20.02 -5.34 -4.16
N ASP A 106 -20.26 -6.52 -3.63
CA ASP A 106 -21.42 -6.79 -2.77
C ASP A 106 -21.37 -5.95 -1.48
N ILE A 107 -20.20 -5.76 -0.90
CA ILE A 107 -20.00 -4.89 0.26
C ILE A 107 -20.31 -3.44 -0.12
N LEU A 108 -19.74 -2.95 -1.21
CA LEU A 108 -19.93 -1.57 -1.67
C LEU A 108 -21.37 -1.25 -2.03
N LEU A 109 -22.10 -2.17 -2.62
CA LEU A 109 -23.54 -2.01 -2.90
C LEU A 109 -24.42 -1.91 -1.65
N LYS A 110 -23.97 -2.51 -0.53
CA LYS A 110 -24.68 -2.43 0.77
C LYS A 110 -24.36 -1.15 1.55
N VAL A 111 -23.26 -0.49 1.22
CA VAL A 111 -22.85 0.75 1.88
C VAL A 111 -23.40 1.92 1.06
N ASN A 112 -24.13 2.84 1.74
CA ASN A 112 -24.62 4.03 1.08
C ASN A 112 -23.44 4.94 0.72
N PHE A 113 -23.11 5.04 -0.56
CA PHE A 113 -21.90 5.69 -1.07
C PHE A 113 -21.75 7.16 -0.60
N GLN A 114 -22.86 7.83 -0.33
CA GLN A 114 -22.88 9.21 0.19
C GLN A 114 -22.24 9.35 1.58
N ASN A 115 -22.17 8.26 2.35
CA ASN A 115 -21.54 8.28 3.67
C ASN A 115 -20.03 8.04 3.65
N ILE A 116 -19.45 7.62 2.52
CA ILE A 116 -18.02 7.30 2.40
C ILE A 116 -17.23 8.48 1.85
N LEU A 117 -17.83 9.27 0.98
CA LEU A 117 -17.11 10.34 0.28
C LEU A 117 -17.19 11.69 0.99
N GLY A 118 -18.07 11.84 2.02
CA GLY A 118 -18.24 13.09 2.75
C GLY A 118 -18.44 14.31 1.83
N ASP A 119 -19.48 15.07 2.00
CA ASP A 119 -19.66 16.35 1.29
C ASP A 119 -18.43 17.26 1.41
#